data_d5fd2e9f4de4329373fc3c051334e6df
#
_entry.id   d5fd2e9f4de4329373fc3c051334e6df
#
_cell.length_a   1.000
_cell.length_b   1.000
_cell.length_c   1.000
_cell.angle_alpha   90.00
_cell.angle_beta   90.00
_cell.angle_gamma   90.00
#
_symmetry.space_group_name_H-M   'P 1'
#
loop_
_entity.id
_entity.type
_entity.pdbx_description
1 polymer ?
#
loop_
_entity_poly.entity_id
_entity_poly.type
_entity_poly.pdbx_seq_one_letter_code
_entity_poly.pdbx_strand_id
1 'polypeptide(L)'
;MKQIILSLASLSAVIISAQNVQKFTLKQLPSKPVNELLTRGMISGEQGTIGYFTYKKGAVVPTHQHVNEQYSLITKGSVQVKILDKEFIVKAGDGIIIPPNVPHSFTALEDDTIDIDFFIPSRRDWIEGKDNYYEKK
;
A
#
# COMPACT_ATOMS: atom_id res chain seq x y z
N MET A 1 -42.87 -56.31 -11.35
CA MET A 1 -41.50 -55.75 -11.38
C MET A 1 -41.49 -54.46 -10.57
N LYS A 2 -40.80 -54.44 -9.42
CA LYS A 2 -40.65 -53.21 -8.60
C LYS A 2 -39.39 -52.50 -9.04
N GLN A 3 -39.53 -51.27 -9.56
CA GLN A 3 -38.39 -50.40 -9.84
C GLN A 3 -37.89 -49.78 -8.53
N ILE A 4 -36.64 -50.02 -8.22
CA ILE A 4 -35.93 -49.37 -7.12
C ILE A 4 -35.32 -48.08 -7.67
N ILE A 5 -35.85 -46.94 -7.25
CA ILE A 5 -35.27 -45.62 -7.56
C ILE A 5 -34.13 -45.39 -6.57
N LEU A 6 -32.89 -45.51 -7.00
CA LEU A 6 -31.73 -45.09 -6.23
C LEU A 6 -31.65 -43.56 -6.30
N SER A 7 -31.97 -42.90 -5.19
CA SER A 7 -31.72 -41.46 -5.02
C SER A 7 -30.23 -41.24 -4.75
N LEU A 8 -29.48 -40.67 -5.72
CA LEU A 8 -28.13 -40.16 -5.48
C LEU A 8 -28.23 -38.85 -4.69
N ALA A 9 -27.93 -38.89 -3.42
CA ALA A 9 -27.70 -37.68 -2.61
C ALA A 9 -26.33 -37.11 -2.99
N SER A 10 -26.32 -35.99 -3.72
CA SER A 10 -25.09 -35.24 -4.01
C SER A 10 -24.60 -34.57 -2.71
N LEU A 11 -23.53 -35.09 -2.15
CA LEU A 11 -22.84 -34.48 -1.01
C LEU A 11 -22.04 -33.28 -1.53
N SER A 12 -22.59 -32.06 -1.46
CA SER A 12 -21.87 -30.83 -1.76
C SER A 12 -20.85 -30.60 -0.67
N ALA A 13 -19.58 -30.85 -0.93
CA ALA A 13 -18.49 -30.50 -0.04
C ALA A 13 -18.38 -28.96 0.01
N VAL A 14 -18.76 -28.36 1.13
CA VAL A 14 -18.45 -26.96 1.42
C VAL A 14 -16.96 -26.88 1.70
N ILE A 15 -16.19 -26.38 0.71
CA ILE A 15 -14.79 -26.08 0.91
C ILE A 15 -14.74 -24.80 1.76
N ILE A 16 -14.55 -24.96 3.06
CA ILE A 16 -14.20 -23.84 3.94
C ILE A 16 -12.75 -23.48 3.57
N SER A 17 -12.58 -22.44 2.78
CA SER A 17 -11.27 -21.85 2.57
C SER A 17 -10.76 -21.35 3.91
N ALA A 18 -9.75 -22.01 4.48
CA ALA A 18 -9.06 -21.51 5.66
C ALA A 18 -8.45 -20.15 5.30
N GLN A 19 -8.93 -19.07 5.93
CA GLN A 19 -8.36 -17.75 5.78
C GLN A 19 -6.92 -17.80 6.26
N ASN A 20 -5.97 -17.60 5.35
CA ASN A 20 -4.54 -17.60 5.67
C ASN A 20 -4.19 -16.33 6.45
N VAL A 21 -3.97 -16.45 7.75
CA VAL A 21 -3.43 -15.39 8.59
C VAL A 21 -1.95 -15.21 8.24
N GLN A 22 -1.57 -14.00 7.84
CA GLN A 22 -0.18 -13.63 7.54
C GLN A 22 0.37 -12.72 8.63
N LYS A 23 1.43 -13.15 9.32
CA LYS A 23 2.22 -12.30 10.22
C LYS A 23 3.39 -11.73 9.45
N PHE A 24 3.63 -10.44 9.59
CA PHE A 24 4.78 -9.75 8.98
C PHE A 24 5.42 -8.75 9.95
N THR A 25 6.64 -8.34 9.64
CA THR A 25 7.37 -7.29 10.35
C THR A 25 7.73 -6.21 9.33
N LEU A 26 7.31 -4.97 9.54
CA LEU A 26 7.48 -3.87 8.59
C LEU A 26 8.94 -3.70 8.12
N LYS A 27 9.89 -3.70 9.05
CA LYS A 27 11.32 -3.53 8.76
C LYS A 27 11.95 -4.72 8.01
N GLN A 28 11.24 -5.86 7.93
CA GLN A 28 11.70 -7.08 7.27
C GLN A 28 10.96 -7.33 5.94
N LEU A 29 10.06 -6.44 5.55
CA LEU A 29 9.41 -6.54 4.26
C LEU A 29 10.45 -6.50 3.14
N PRO A 30 10.31 -7.32 2.09
CA PRO A 30 11.14 -7.20 0.91
C PRO A 30 11.11 -5.77 0.40
N SER A 31 12.22 -5.07 0.49
CA SER A 31 12.33 -3.66 0.11
C SER A 31 13.26 -3.48 -1.07
N LYS A 32 12.95 -2.51 -1.90
CA LYS A 32 13.79 -2.10 -3.04
C LYS A 32 14.02 -0.60 -3.00
N PRO A 33 15.19 -0.12 -3.47
CA PRO A 33 15.36 1.29 -3.75
C PRO A 33 14.34 1.72 -4.81
N VAL A 34 13.64 2.80 -4.54
CA VAL A 34 12.82 3.49 -5.52
C VAL A 34 13.67 4.52 -6.27
N ASN A 35 14.54 5.19 -5.51
CA ASN A 35 15.62 6.05 -5.99
C ASN A 35 16.76 6.08 -4.95
N GLU A 36 17.77 6.93 -5.14
CA GLU A 36 18.93 7.02 -4.24
C GLU A 36 18.60 7.45 -2.80
N LEU A 37 17.47 8.14 -2.60
CA LEU A 37 17.06 8.72 -1.32
C LEU A 37 15.84 8.02 -0.69
N LEU A 38 15.26 7.03 -1.38
CA LEU A 38 13.98 6.42 -1.00
C LEU A 38 13.99 4.92 -1.21
N THR A 39 13.64 4.18 -0.16
CA THR A 39 13.35 2.75 -0.25
C THR A 39 11.90 2.46 0.07
N ARG A 40 11.34 1.42 -0.54
CA ARG A 40 9.97 0.96 -0.30
C ARG A 40 9.95 -0.55 -0.07
N GLY A 41 9.43 -0.97 1.09
CA GLY A 41 8.92 -2.30 1.32
C GLY A 41 7.40 -2.33 1.15
N MET A 42 6.83 -3.46 0.75
CA MET A 42 5.37 -3.58 0.62
C MET A 42 4.87 -4.97 0.95
N ILE A 43 3.63 -5.04 1.40
CA ILE A 43 2.86 -6.27 1.54
C ILE A 43 1.42 -6.01 1.16
N SER A 44 0.83 -6.93 0.41
CA SER A 44 -0.57 -6.83 -0.01
C SER A 44 -1.37 -7.99 0.56
N GLY A 45 -2.50 -7.65 1.13
CA GLY A 45 -3.59 -8.58 1.42
C GLY A 45 -4.61 -8.58 0.29
N GLU A 46 -5.76 -9.18 0.55
CA GLU A 46 -6.85 -9.26 -0.43
C GLU A 46 -7.44 -7.87 -0.74
N GLN A 47 -7.65 -7.04 0.29
CA GLN A 47 -8.37 -5.78 0.19
C GLN A 47 -7.46 -4.54 0.24
N GLY A 48 -6.19 -4.67 0.61
CA GLY A 48 -5.33 -3.52 0.79
C GLY A 48 -3.86 -3.83 0.65
N THR A 49 -3.07 -2.77 0.51
CA THR A 49 -1.60 -2.81 0.47
C THR A 49 -1.04 -1.91 1.56
N ILE A 50 -0.02 -2.39 2.25
CA ILE A 50 0.81 -1.59 3.14
C ILE A 50 2.12 -1.28 2.42
N GLY A 51 2.48 0.00 2.34
CA GLY A 51 3.79 0.49 1.97
C GLY A 51 4.57 0.90 3.22
N TYR A 52 5.83 0.50 3.31
CA TYR A 52 6.76 0.94 4.33
C TYR A 52 7.91 1.68 3.67
N PHE A 53 7.97 2.98 3.86
CA PHE A 53 8.93 3.85 3.22
C PHE A 53 9.97 4.35 4.22
N THR A 54 11.23 4.38 3.77
CA THR A 54 12.32 5.03 4.48
C THR A 54 12.92 6.08 3.57
N TYR A 55 12.94 7.32 4.04
CA TYR A 55 13.41 8.48 3.29
C TYR A 55 14.69 9.04 3.89
N LYS A 56 15.61 9.47 3.03
CA LYS A 56 16.62 10.46 3.38
C LYS A 56 16.04 11.86 3.16
N LYS A 57 16.55 12.85 3.86
CA LYS A 57 16.15 14.24 3.67
C LYS A 57 16.23 14.65 2.20
N GLY A 58 15.17 15.32 1.73
CA GLY A 58 15.07 15.77 0.33
C GLY A 58 14.57 14.70 -0.64
N ALA A 59 14.31 13.47 -0.17
CA ALA A 59 13.67 12.45 -1.01
C ALA A 59 12.29 12.93 -1.45
N VAL A 60 11.97 12.73 -2.72
CA VAL A 60 10.71 13.16 -3.33
C VAL A 60 9.98 11.96 -3.90
N VAL A 61 8.70 11.84 -3.54
CA VAL A 61 7.71 11.09 -4.31
C VAL A 61 7.07 12.09 -5.27
N PRO A 62 7.30 11.98 -6.59
CA PRO A 62 6.78 12.94 -7.56
C PRO A 62 5.26 13.01 -7.55
N THR A 63 4.72 14.11 -8.06
CA THR A 63 3.26 14.26 -8.18
C THR A 63 2.69 13.13 -9.02
N HIS A 64 1.76 12.40 -8.43
CA HIS A 64 1.06 11.27 -9.01
C HIS A 64 -0.33 11.15 -8.41
N GLN A 65 -1.13 10.27 -8.98
CA GLN A 65 -2.44 9.90 -8.47
C GLN A 65 -2.70 8.42 -8.75
N HIS A 66 -3.58 7.84 -7.98
CA HIS A 66 -4.00 6.44 -8.13
C HIS A 66 -5.44 6.25 -7.66
N VAL A 67 -6.05 5.14 -8.04
CA VAL A 67 -7.46 4.83 -7.73
C VAL A 67 -7.71 4.45 -6.27
N ASN A 68 -6.65 4.29 -5.48
CA ASN A 68 -6.72 3.88 -4.10
C ASN A 68 -6.92 5.10 -3.19
N GLU A 69 -7.71 4.95 -2.14
CA GLU A 69 -7.62 5.83 -0.97
C GLU A 69 -6.32 5.50 -0.23
N GLN A 70 -5.60 6.53 0.18
CA GLN A 70 -4.31 6.41 0.89
C GLN A 70 -4.42 7.01 2.28
N TYR A 71 -3.94 6.26 3.26
CA TYR A 71 -3.73 6.69 4.63
C TYR A 71 -2.24 6.71 4.88
N SER A 72 -1.62 7.87 5.01
CA SER A 72 -0.20 8.00 5.35
C SER A 72 -0.04 8.30 6.82
N LEU A 73 0.85 7.57 7.49
CA LEU A 73 1.17 7.72 8.90
C LEU A 73 2.67 7.90 9.05
N ILE A 74 3.09 9.08 9.48
CA ILE A 74 4.50 9.35 9.76
C ILE A 74 4.84 8.87 11.17
N THR A 75 5.76 7.91 11.27
CA THR A 75 6.16 7.33 12.56
C THR A 75 7.52 7.83 13.03
N LYS A 76 8.32 8.44 12.15
CA LYS A 76 9.59 9.10 12.44
C LYS A 76 9.84 10.21 11.43
N GLY A 77 10.38 11.34 11.87
CA GLY A 77 10.70 12.49 11.02
C GLY A 77 9.47 13.28 10.58
N SER A 78 9.54 13.88 9.42
CA SER A 78 8.47 14.70 8.86
C SER A 78 8.52 14.77 7.33
N VAL A 79 7.36 15.00 6.73
CA VAL A 79 7.21 15.19 5.29
C VAL A 79 6.38 16.44 4.98
N GLN A 80 6.67 17.08 3.87
CA GLN A 80 5.77 18.03 3.23
C GLN A 80 4.93 17.27 2.22
N VAL A 81 3.61 17.34 2.36
CA VAL A 81 2.66 16.74 1.42
C VAL A 81 2.00 17.86 0.65
N LYS A 82 2.10 17.80 -0.68
CA LYS A 82 1.41 18.69 -1.61
C LYS A 82 0.19 17.99 -2.18
N ILE A 83 -0.98 18.60 -2.04
CA ILE A 83 -2.25 18.11 -2.58
C ILE A 83 -2.92 19.27 -3.31
N LEU A 84 -2.94 19.21 -4.63
CA LEU A 84 -3.39 20.31 -5.48
C LEU A 84 -2.60 21.62 -5.16
N ASP A 85 -3.29 22.65 -4.72
CA ASP A 85 -2.75 23.96 -4.32
C ASP A 85 -2.41 24.09 -2.83
N LYS A 86 -2.62 23.01 -2.04
CA LYS A 86 -2.41 23.00 -0.59
C LYS A 86 -1.13 22.26 -0.22
N GLU A 87 -0.49 22.73 0.84
CA GLU A 87 0.67 22.10 1.45
C GLU A 87 0.40 21.78 2.93
N PHE A 88 0.83 20.59 3.33
CA PHE A 88 0.70 20.10 4.69
C PHE A 88 2.05 19.62 5.19
N ILE A 89 2.40 19.97 6.44
CA ILE A 89 3.52 19.34 7.13
C ILE A 89 2.96 18.26 8.03
N VAL A 90 3.35 17.01 7.76
CA VAL A 90 2.95 15.83 8.52
C VAL A 90 4.17 15.32 9.27
N LYS A 91 4.08 15.27 10.60
CA LYS A 91 5.18 14.91 11.51
C LYS A 91 4.95 13.54 12.12
N ALA A 92 5.99 13.02 12.77
CA ALA A 92 5.87 11.79 13.57
C ALA A 92 4.69 11.85 14.55
N GLY A 93 3.78 10.87 14.45
CA GLY A 93 2.52 10.79 15.19
C GLY A 93 1.31 11.36 14.46
N ASP A 94 1.52 12.10 13.36
CA ASP A 94 0.45 12.62 12.53
C ASP A 94 0.18 11.68 11.33
N GLY A 95 -1.00 11.80 10.76
CA GLY A 95 -1.39 11.14 9.53
C GLY A 95 -2.20 12.04 8.61
N ILE A 96 -2.33 11.63 7.36
CA ILE A 96 -3.16 12.30 6.36
C ILE A 96 -3.90 11.26 5.53
N ILE A 97 -5.14 11.57 5.16
CA ILE A 97 -5.96 10.75 4.27
C ILE A 97 -6.06 11.46 2.92
N ILE A 98 -5.70 10.75 1.86
CA ILE A 98 -5.76 11.25 0.48
C ILE A 98 -6.82 10.44 -0.26
N PRO A 99 -7.89 11.10 -0.74
CA PRO A 99 -8.94 10.41 -1.50
C PRO A 99 -8.43 9.83 -2.83
N PRO A 100 -9.13 8.86 -3.41
CA PRO A 100 -8.81 8.32 -4.73
C PRO A 100 -8.68 9.40 -5.81
N ASN A 101 -7.72 9.23 -6.71
CA ASN A 101 -7.48 10.07 -7.89
C ASN A 101 -7.17 11.54 -7.61
N VAL A 102 -6.74 11.86 -6.40
CA VAL A 102 -6.29 13.21 -6.04
C VAL A 102 -4.78 13.31 -6.26
N PRO A 103 -4.30 14.24 -7.13
CA PRO A 103 -2.86 14.45 -7.34
C PRO A 103 -2.16 14.88 -6.06
N HIS A 104 -1.06 14.21 -5.74
CA HIS A 104 -0.28 14.48 -4.53
C HIS A 104 1.20 14.15 -4.71
N SER A 105 2.05 14.77 -3.89
CA SER A 105 3.48 14.51 -3.80
C SER A 105 3.95 14.59 -2.35
N PHE A 106 5.08 13.92 -2.06
CA PHE A 106 5.72 13.95 -0.74
C PHE A 106 7.16 14.39 -0.89
N THR A 107 7.64 15.19 0.06
CA THR A 107 9.05 15.56 0.20
C THR A 107 9.48 15.35 1.64
N ALA A 108 10.48 14.51 1.87
CA ALA A 108 11.01 14.28 3.20
C ALA A 108 11.80 15.49 3.68
N LEU A 109 11.51 15.96 4.90
CA LEU A 109 12.15 17.14 5.49
C LEU A 109 13.32 16.76 6.41
N GLU A 110 13.38 15.50 6.84
CA GLU A 110 14.38 14.96 7.76
C GLU A 110 14.94 13.64 7.27
N ASP A 111 16.18 13.33 7.67
CA ASP A 111 16.78 12.01 7.45
C ASP A 111 16.06 10.93 8.28
N ASP A 112 16.12 9.71 7.80
CA ASP A 112 15.48 8.53 8.41
C ASP A 112 13.97 8.71 8.67
N THR A 113 13.31 9.54 7.88
CA THR A 113 11.85 9.67 7.94
C THR A 113 11.20 8.36 7.56
N ILE A 114 10.23 7.92 8.36
CA ILE A 114 9.48 6.68 8.18
C ILE A 114 8.02 7.01 7.97
N ASP A 115 7.51 6.59 6.83
CA ASP A 115 6.12 6.70 6.41
C ASP A 115 5.54 5.31 6.19
N ILE A 116 4.37 5.08 6.78
CA ILE A 116 3.60 3.84 6.60
C ILE A 116 2.32 4.21 5.90
N ASP A 117 2.20 3.75 4.66
CA ASP A 117 1.01 3.97 3.86
C ASP A 117 0.10 2.75 3.86
N PHE A 118 -1.20 3.00 3.95
CA PHE A 118 -2.24 2.00 3.72
C PHE A 118 -3.04 2.42 2.50
N PHE A 119 -3.22 1.49 1.56
CA PHE A 119 -3.96 1.71 0.33
C PHE A 119 -5.15 0.77 0.23
N ILE A 120 -6.32 1.28 -0.08
CA ILE A 120 -7.55 0.53 -0.28
C ILE A 120 -8.22 0.98 -1.60
N PRO A 121 -8.51 0.05 -2.52
CA PRO A 121 -8.14 -1.36 -2.57
C PRO A 121 -6.63 -1.59 -2.73
N SER A 122 -6.21 -2.84 -2.90
CA SER A 122 -4.79 -3.19 -3.10
C SER A 122 -4.16 -2.48 -4.30
N ARG A 123 -2.91 -2.05 -4.17
CA ARG A 123 -2.09 -1.39 -5.21
C ARG A 123 -1.71 -2.38 -6.30
N ARG A 124 -2.61 -2.57 -7.26
CA ARG A 124 -2.42 -3.46 -8.41
C ARG A 124 -1.22 -3.08 -9.25
N ASP A 125 -1.02 -1.79 -9.47
CA ASP A 125 0.14 -1.24 -10.19
C ASP A 125 1.49 -1.65 -9.56
N TRP A 126 1.56 -1.68 -8.22
CA TRP A 126 2.77 -2.13 -7.51
C TRP A 126 2.95 -3.65 -7.60
N ILE A 127 1.86 -4.41 -7.45
CA ILE A 127 1.88 -5.88 -7.53
C ILE A 127 2.33 -6.31 -8.93
N GLU A 128 1.91 -5.58 -9.96
CA GLU A 128 2.22 -5.86 -11.37
C GLU A 128 3.53 -5.18 -11.85
N GLY A 129 4.20 -4.40 -10.99
CA GLY A 129 5.44 -3.68 -11.34
C GLY A 129 5.23 -2.57 -12.37
N LYS A 130 4.07 -1.92 -12.36
CA LYS A 130 3.69 -0.85 -13.30
C LYS A 130 3.72 0.55 -12.70
N ASP A 131 4.33 0.73 -11.55
CA ASP A 131 4.45 2.00 -10.83
C ASP A 131 5.64 2.84 -11.35
N ASN A 132 5.53 3.36 -12.55
CA ASN A 132 6.63 4.03 -13.27
C ASN A 132 6.70 5.56 -13.05
N TYR A 133 5.93 6.14 -12.14
CA TYR A 133 5.95 7.58 -11.88
C TYR A 133 7.26 8.08 -11.21
N TYR A 134 8.10 7.19 -10.73
CA TYR A 134 9.45 7.49 -10.26
C TYR A 134 10.50 7.56 -11.38
N GLU A 135 10.20 7.03 -12.55
CA GLU A 135 11.09 7.08 -13.70
C GLU A 135 11.09 8.49 -14.28
N LYS A 136 12.26 9.11 -14.40
CA LYS A 136 12.40 10.38 -15.11
C LYS A 136 12.05 10.15 -16.58
N LYS A 137 11.04 10.86 -17.07
CA LYS A 137 10.78 10.99 -18.51
C LYS A 137 11.85 11.83 -19.16
#